data_08df5f76f3efb0302a0e8ecf881b54e3
#
_entry.id   08df5f76f3efb0302a0e8ecf881b54e3
#
_cell.length_a   1.000
_cell.length_b   1.000
_cell.length_c   1.000
_cell.angle_alpha   90.00
_cell.angle_beta   90.00
_cell.angle_gamma   90.00
#
_symmetry.space_group_name_H-M   'P 1'
#
loop_
_entity.id
_entity.type
_entity.pdbx_description
1 polymer ?
#
loop_
_entity_poly.entity_id
_entity_poly.type
_entity_poly.pdbx_seq_one_letter_code
_entity_poly.pdbx_strand_id
1 'polypeptide(L)'
;MKKRLPSLDNLTAEQVGKLFPIRIEPYNPDWTMLFEQEKVLIAKALSENIVLNIEHFGSTSVVGLAAKPTIDVLVEIPNLDNEIKQIIISKLETIGYMNMYNAEKDDKMTFGKGYDENYACTQTYHVHIRKKGDTPQDEIYFRDYLRQNADARDEYATLKYALAEKYQFNREGYTLAKTEFVIKITEQQKKKVHPANA
;
A
#
# COMPACT_ATOMS: atom_id res chain seq x y z
N MET A 1 -19.57 16.46 -12.40
CA MET A 1 -19.85 15.13 -11.81
C MET A 1 -18.76 14.20 -12.31
N LYS A 2 -17.77 13.83 -11.44
CA LYS A 2 -16.81 12.76 -11.78
C LYS A 2 -17.60 11.45 -11.77
N LYS A 3 -17.65 10.75 -12.91
CA LYS A 3 -18.21 9.39 -12.98
C LYS A 3 -17.44 8.52 -11.99
N ARG A 4 -18.14 7.88 -11.04
CA ARG A 4 -17.58 6.74 -10.31
C ARG A 4 -17.13 5.71 -11.35
N LEU A 5 -15.98 5.08 -11.12
CA LEU A 5 -15.66 3.83 -11.83
C LEU A 5 -16.90 2.94 -11.79
N PRO A 6 -17.25 2.25 -12.89
CA PRO A 6 -18.27 1.19 -12.82
C PRO A 6 -17.89 0.34 -11.63
N SER A 7 -18.83 0.12 -10.70
CA SER A 7 -18.54 -0.52 -9.44
C SER A 7 -17.78 -1.81 -9.72
N LEU A 8 -16.52 -1.90 -9.27
CA LEU A 8 -15.71 -3.12 -9.38
C LEU A 8 -16.42 -4.30 -8.71
N ASP A 9 -17.44 -4.00 -7.89
CA ASP A 9 -18.28 -4.93 -7.16
C ASP A 9 -19.03 -5.95 -8.06
N ASN A 10 -19.21 -5.62 -9.33
CA ASN A 10 -19.87 -6.52 -10.31
C ASN A 10 -18.88 -7.31 -11.17
N LEU A 11 -17.57 -7.12 -10.98
CA LEU A 11 -16.54 -7.80 -11.74
C LEU A 11 -15.98 -8.99 -10.98
N THR A 12 -15.73 -10.09 -11.70
CA THR A 12 -15.00 -11.22 -11.12
C THR A 12 -13.53 -10.84 -10.86
N ALA A 13 -12.85 -11.55 -9.96
CA ALA A 13 -11.43 -11.35 -9.68
C ALA A 13 -10.57 -11.44 -10.95
N GLU A 14 -10.92 -12.33 -11.88
CA GLU A 14 -10.25 -12.46 -13.19
C GLU A 14 -10.46 -11.23 -14.07
N GLN A 15 -11.68 -10.69 -14.13
CA GLN A 15 -11.97 -9.46 -14.86
C GLN A 15 -11.20 -8.27 -14.30
N VAL A 16 -11.17 -8.13 -12.97
CA VAL A 16 -10.35 -7.11 -12.29
C VAL A 16 -8.86 -7.30 -12.60
N GLY A 17 -8.38 -8.54 -12.60
CA GLY A 17 -6.99 -8.85 -12.94
C GLY A 17 -6.63 -8.47 -14.37
N LYS A 18 -7.52 -8.68 -15.34
CA LYS A 18 -7.32 -8.29 -16.75
C LYS A 18 -7.34 -6.77 -16.93
N LEU A 19 -8.16 -6.05 -16.18
CA LEU A 19 -8.22 -4.59 -16.21
C LEU A 19 -6.98 -3.96 -15.56
N PHE A 20 -6.50 -4.55 -14.46
CA PHE A 20 -5.34 -4.07 -13.70
C PHE A 20 -4.28 -5.17 -13.58
N PRO A 21 -3.60 -5.55 -14.67
CA PRO A 21 -2.60 -6.59 -14.65
C PRO A 21 -1.44 -6.24 -13.72
N ILE A 22 -0.82 -7.28 -13.15
CA ILE A 22 0.38 -7.10 -12.34
C ILE A 22 1.53 -6.77 -13.28
N ARG A 23 2.13 -5.59 -13.09
CA ARG A 23 3.36 -5.16 -13.75
C ARG A 23 4.37 -4.78 -12.69
N ILE A 24 5.57 -5.33 -12.81
CA ILE A 24 6.71 -4.95 -11.98
C ILE A 24 7.64 -4.10 -12.83
N GLU A 25 7.93 -2.92 -12.34
CA GLU A 25 8.82 -1.95 -12.98
C GLU A 25 10.14 -1.86 -12.21
N PRO A 26 11.26 -1.54 -12.86
CA PRO A 26 12.48 -1.17 -12.16
C PRO A 26 12.23 -0.06 -11.16
N TYR A 27 13.11 0.05 -10.15
CA TYR A 27 12.99 1.16 -9.19
C TYR A 27 12.97 2.51 -9.92
N ASN A 28 11.96 3.32 -9.58
CA ASN A 28 11.84 4.68 -10.07
C ASN A 28 12.18 5.66 -8.93
N PRO A 29 13.24 6.49 -9.05
CA PRO A 29 13.64 7.45 -8.03
C PRO A 29 12.56 8.51 -7.74
N ASP A 30 11.65 8.76 -8.68
CA ASP A 30 10.54 9.69 -8.49
C ASP A 30 9.52 9.23 -7.44
N TRP A 31 9.48 7.95 -7.07
CA TRP A 31 8.53 7.45 -6.06
C TRP A 31 8.68 8.15 -4.71
N THR A 32 9.89 8.52 -4.32
CA THR A 32 10.11 9.28 -3.08
C THR A 32 9.48 10.68 -3.18
N MET A 33 9.71 11.39 -4.29
CA MET A 33 9.13 12.71 -4.52
C MET A 33 7.60 12.64 -4.61
N LEU A 34 7.07 11.65 -5.31
CA LEU A 34 5.61 11.41 -5.43
C LEU A 34 4.98 11.16 -4.07
N PHE A 35 5.65 10.39 -3.20
CA PHE A 35 5.19 10.19 -1.82
C PHE A 35 5.16 11.50 -1.04
N GLU A 36 6.23 12.31 -1.07
CA GLU A 36 6.29 13.57 -0.32
C GLU A 36 5.20 14.57 -0.80
N GLN A 37 4.93 14.65 -2.10
CA GLN A 37 3.83 15.45 -2.64
C GLN A 37 2.48 14.96 -2.12
N GLU A 38 2.24 13.65 -2.15
CA GLU A 38 0.98 13.06 -1.71
C GLU A 38 0.80 13.18 -0.20
N LYS A 39 1.87 13.03 0.59
CA LYS A 39 1.90 13.26 2.04
C LYS A 39 1.38 14.65 2.42
N VAL A 40 1.83 15.69 1.70
CA VAL A 40 1.39 17.07 1.93
C VAL A 40 -0.10 17.22 1.62
N LEU A 41 -0.60 16.61 0.53
CA LEU A 41 -2.02 16.65 0.18
C LEU A 41 -2.90 15.96 1.23
N ILE A 42 -2.47 14.78 1.69
CA ILE A 42 -3.19 14.01 2.72
C ILE A 42 -3.19 14.78 4.05
N ALA A 43 -2.03 15.28 4.49
CA ALA A 43 -1.92 16.04 5.74
C ALA A 43 -2.83 17.28 5.72
N LYS A 44 -2.86 18.00 4.59
CA LYS A 44 -3.75 19.17 4.43
C LYS A 44 -5.23 18.79 4.41
N ALA A 45 -5.60 17.68 3.79
CA ALA A 45 -6.99 17.24 3.70
C ALA A 45 -7.53 16.77 5.05
N LEU A 46 -6.75 15.98 5.79
CA LEU A 46 -7.17 15.37 7.07
C LEU A 46 -7.00 16.31 8.26
N SER A 47 -6.14 17.33 8.17
CA SER A 47 -5.71 18.23 9.24
C SER A 47 -4.82 17.57 10.32
N GLU A 48 -4.00 18.41 10.98
CA GLU A 48 -3.07 17.99 12.03
C GLU A 48 -3.75 17.41 13.28
N ASN A 49 -5.02 17.75 13.51
CA ASN A 49 -5.77 17.23 14.66
C ASN A 49 -6.17 15.76 14.51
N ILE A 50 -6.18 15.25 13.27
CA ILE A 50 -6.55 13.86 12.98
C ILE A 50 -5.31 12.99 12.76
N VAL A 51 -4.25 13.55 12.19
CA VAL A 51 -3.05 12.80 11.77
C VAL A 51 -1.98 12.86 12.84
N LEU A 52 -1.49 11.72 13.28
CA LEU A 52 -0.31 11.61 14.17
C LEU A 52 0.99 11.42 13.37
N ASN A 53 0.93 10.60 12.32
CA ASN A 53 2.10 10.27 11.51
C ASN A 53 1.69 9.90 10.09
N ILE A 54 2.55 10.18 9.11
CA ILE A 54 2.41 9.72 7.71
C ILE A 54 3.75 9.16 7.26
N GLU A 55 3.76 7.88 6.86
CA GLU A 55 4.97 7.18 6.41
C GLU A 55 4.81 6.57 5.02
N HIS A 56 5.92 6.58 4.25
CA HIS A 56 6.05 5.78 3.04
C HIS A 56 6.40 4.34 3.42
N PHE A 57 5.53 3.39 3.09
CA PHE A 57 5.81 1.99 3.30
C PHE A 57 5.56 1.17 2.00
N GLY A 58 5.58 -0.15 2.07
CA GLY A 58 5.50 -0.97 0.86
C GLY A 58 6.77 -0.92 -0.01
N SER A 59 6.72 -1.59 -1.15
CA SER A 59 7.91 -1.83 -1.98
C SER A 59 8.51 -0.58 -2.62
N THR A 60 7.69 0.42 -2.97
CA THR A 60 8.17 1.68 -3.58
C THR A 60 8.94 2.56 -2.62
N SER A 61 8.83 2.31 -1.31
CA SER A 61 9.59 3.01 -0.28
C SER A 61 11.02 2.49 -0.10
N VAL A 62 11.39 1.40 -0.77
CA VAL A 62 12.71 0.77 -0.67
C VAL A 62 13.54 1.13 -1.89
N VAL A 63 14.57 1.93 -1.70
CA VAL A 63 15.46 2.38 -2.78
C VAL A 63 16.10 1.19 -3.50
N GLY A 64 16.04 1.20 -4.82
CA GLY A 64 16.57 0.14 -5.69
C GLY A 64 15.66 -1.06 -5.87
N LEU A 65 14.51 -1.15 -5.18
CA LEU A 65 13.60 -2.29 -5.29
C LEU A 65 12.61 -2.12 -6.44
N ALA A 66 12.63 -3.03 -7.40
CA ALA A 66 11.60 -3.13 -8.44
C ALA A 66 10.22 -3.37 -7.81
N ALA A 67 9.18 -2.68 -8.26
CA ALA A 67 7.84 -2.76 -7.67
C ALA A 67 6.73 -2.51 -8.69
N LYS A 68 5.50 -2.79 -8.28
CA LYS A 68 4.33 -2.18 -8.94
C LYS A 68 4.39 -0.67 -8.68
N PRO A 69 4.03 0.19 -9.64
CA PRO A 69 4.03 1.66 -9.45
C PRO A 69 2.88 2.11 -8.52
N THR A 70 2.91 1.63 -7.29
CA THR A 70 1.93 1.96 -6.24
C THR A 70 2.65 2.56 -5.05
N ILE A 71 2.32 3.79 -4.71
CA ILE A 71 2.80 4.44 -3.49
C ILE A 71 1.88 4.04 -2.34
N ASP A 72 2.42 3.27 -1.41
CA ASP A 72 1.70 2.88 -0.20
C ASP A 72 2.00 3.88 0.92
N VAL A 73 0.96 4.53 1.44
CA VAL A 73 1.02 5.57 2.47
C VAL A 73 0.36 5.06 3.73
N LEU A 74 1.10 4.95 4.81
CA LEU A 74 0.57 4.66 6.13
C LEU A 74 0.22 5.98 6.84
N VAL A 75 -1.00 6.10 7.35
CA VAL A 75 -1.45 7.23 8.15
C VAL A 75 -1.91 6.72 9.51
N GLU A 76 -1.22 7.15 10.57
CA GLU A 76 -1.62 6.87 11.94
C GLU A 76 -2.50 7.99 12.50
N ILE A 77 -3.54 7.59 13.20
CA ILE A 77 -4.51 8.49 13.85
C ILE A 77 -4.73 8.07 15.30
N PRO A 78 -5.16 8.97 16.20
CA PRO A 78 -5.36 8.64 17.62
C PRO A 78 -6.55 7.73 17.84
N ASN A 79 -7.62 7.89 17.08
CA ASN A 79 -8.87 7.15 17.20
C ASN A 79 -9.50 6.90 15.84
N LEU A 80 -10.25 5.81 15.72
CA LEU A 80 -10.94 5.40 14.49
C LEU A 80 -12.39 4.97 14.79
N ASP A 81 -13.14 5.86 15.47
CA ASP A 81 -14.59 5.67 15.64
C ASP A 81 -15.37 5.99 14.35
N ASN A 82 -16.67 5.75 14.38
CA ASN A 82 -17.51 5.92 13.19
C ASN A 82 -17.59 7.38 12.72
N GLU A 83 -17.53 8.35 13.60
CA GLU A 83 -17.55 9.77 13.25
C GLU A 83 -16.26 10.15 12.51
N ILE A 84 -15.11 9.78 13.06
CA ILE A 84 -13.81 10.00 12.43
C ILE A 84 -13.70 9.26 11.09
N LYS A 85 -14.22 8.02 10.97
CA LYS A 85 -14.27 7.30 9.70
C LYS A 85 -15.00 8.09 8.61
N GLN A 86 -16.18 8.64 8.91
CA GLN A 86 -16.95 9.44 7.94
C GLN A 86 -16.22 10.73 7.54
N ILE A 87 -15.58 11.39 8.49
CA ILE A 87 -14.76 12.58 8.22
C ILE A 87 -13.61 12.22 7.26
N ILE A 88 -12.87 11.13 7.55
CA ILE A 88 -11.75 10.68 6.71
C ILE A 88 -12.22 10.35 5.30
N ILE A 89 -13.32 9.61 5.14
CA ILE A 89 -13.90 9.29 3.83
C ILE A 89 -14.17 10.58 3.05
N SER A 90 -14.97 11.48 3.64
CA SER A 90 -15.33 12.74 3.00
C SER A 90 -14.12 13.57 2.59
N LYS A 91 -13.10 13.66 3.45
CA LYS A 91 -11.90 14.46 3.21
C LYS A 91 -11.01 13.85 2.11
N LEU A 92 -10.76 12.56 2.15
CA LEU A 92 -9.93 11.88 1.15
C LEU A 92 -10.60 11.85 -0.23
N GLU A 93 -11.92 11.76 -0.30
CA GLU A 93 -12.68 11.89 -1.57
C GLU A 93 -12.45 13.24 -2.24
N THR A 94 -12.29 14.34 -1.48
CA THR A 94 -12.02 15.68 -2.07
C THR A 94 -10.70 15.76 -2.84
N ILE A 95 -9.74 14.89 -2.50
CA ILE A 95 -8.42 14.82 -3.16
C ILE A 95 -8.28 13.59 -4.08
N GLY A 96 -9.42 12.95 -4.43
CA GLY A 96 -9.51 11.92 -5.46
C GLY A 96 -9.31 10.49 -5.00
N TYR A 97 -9.29 10.23 -3.70
CA TYR A 97 -9.29 8.87 -3.17
C TYR A 97 -10.67 8.24 -3.17
N MET A 98 -10.71 6.93 -3.32
CA MET A 98 -11.90 6.10 -3.16
C MET A 98 -11.68 5.12 -2.02
N ASN A 99 -12.68 4.93 -1.17
CA ASN A 99 -12.65 3.87 -0.16
C ASN A 99 -12.70 2.49 -0.86
N MET A 100 -11.71 1.63 -0.59
CA MET A 100 -11.57 0.33 -1.26
C MET A 100 -12.28 -0.81 -0.55
N TYR A 101 -12.61 -0.65 0.73
CA TYR A 101 -13.27 -1.68 1.55
C TYR A 101 -14.38 -1.08 2.37
N ASN A 102 -15.34 -1.92 2.79
CA ASN A 102 -16.45 -1.49 3.63
C ASN A 102 -15.93 -1.15 5.04
N ALA A 103 -15.55 0.11 5.23
CA ALA A 103 -14.89 0.63 6.42
C ALA A 103 -15.71 0.52 7.72
N GLU A 104 -17.01 0.19 7.62
CA GLU A 104 -17.90 0.15 8.79
C GLU A 104 -17.60 -1.00 9.76
N LYS A 105 -16.96 -2.08 9.27
CA LYS A 105 -16.73 -3.31 10.03
C LYS A 105 -15.28 -3.50 10.51
N ASP A 106 -14.34 -2.75 9.97
CA ASP A 106 -12.92 -2.97 10.23
C ASP A 106 -12.31 -1.85 11.07
N ASP A 107 -11.38 -2.21 11.96
CA ASP A 107 -10.53 -1.26 12.71
C ASP A 107 -9.42 -0.63 11.84
N LYS A 108 -9.58 -0.71 10.53
CA LYS A 108 -8.65 -0.20 9.53
C LYS A 108 -9.40 0.27 8.28
N MET A 109 -8.86 1.29 7.61
CA MET A 109 -9.40 1.77 6.34
C MET A 109 -8.31 1.73 5.28
N THR A 110 -8.70 1.49 4.03
CA THR A 110 -7.79 1.54 2.89
C THR A 110 -8.46 2.29 1.74
N PHE A 111 -7.73 3.22 1.17
CA PHE A 111 -8.18 4.04 0.05
C PHE A 111 -7.26 3.87 -1.14
N GLY A 112 -7.81 3.99 -2.35
CA GLY A 112 -7.08 3.96 -3.60
C GLY A 112 -7.27 5.22 -4.41
N LYS A 113 -6.21 5.64 -5.15
CA LYS A 113 -6.23 6.76 -6.09
C LYS A 113 -5.38 6.43 -7.31
N GLY A 114 -5.70 7.03 -8.47
CA GLY A 114 -4.96 6.79 -9.72
C GLY A 114 -5.53 5.64 -10.56
N TYR A 115 -6.70 5.14 -10.21
CA TYR A 115 -7.46 4.19 -11.01
C TYR A 115 -8.41 4.97 -11.93
N ASP A 116 -8.14 5.00 -13.22
CA ASP A 116 -8.97 5.71 -14.19
C ASP A 116 -9.93 4.79 -14.97
N GLU A 117 -10.88 5.41 -15.67
CA GLU A 117 -11.90 4.68 -16.45
C GLU A 117 -11.30 3.93 -17.66
N ASN A 118 -10.11 4.30 -18.09
CA ASN A 118 -9.41 3.70 -19.23
C ASN A 118 -8.44 2.59 -18.79
N TYR A 119 -8.40 2.30 -17.47
CA TYR A 119 -7.51 1.30 -16.87
C TYR A 119 -6.01 1.53 -17.16
N ALA A 120 -5.66 2.74 -17.57
CA ALA A 120 -4.30 3.16 -17.88
C ALA A 120 -3.57 3.65 -16.63
N CYS A 121 -3.60 2.86 -15.54
CA CYS A 121 -2.93 3.22 -14.29
C CYS A 121 -1.42 3.18 -14.46
N THR A 122 -0.81 4.34 -14.68
CA THR A 122 0.65 4.48 -14.72
C THR A 122 1.23 4.65 -13.31
N GLN A 123 0.49 5.30 -12.43
CA GLN A 123 0.85 5.53 -11.02
C GLN A 123 -0.38 5.46 -10.15
N THR A 124 -0.34 4.64 -9.11
CA THR A 124 -1.44 4.51 -8.13
C THR A 124 -0.95 4.82 -6.73
N TYR A 125 -1.89 5.15 -5.85
CA TYR A 125 -1.62 5.43 -4.44
C TYR A 125 -2.61 4.63 -3.59
N HIS A 126 -2.09 4.02 -2.53
CA HIS A 126 -2.90 3.41 -1.49
C HIS A 126 -2.65 4.11 -0.16
N VAL A 127 -3.71 4.56 0.50
CA VAL A 127 -3.63 5.12 1.85
C VAL A 127 -4.22 4.11 2.82
N HIS A 128 -3.42 3.73 3.80
CA HIS A 128 -3.78 2.80 4.86
C HIS A 128 -3.91 3.58 6.17
N ILE A 129 -5.15 3.78 6.64
CA ILE A 129 -5.42 4.43 7.91
C ILE A 129 -5.38 3.38 9.01
N ARG A 130 -4.62 3.67 10.06
CA ARG A 130 -4.46 2.82 11.25
C ARG A 130 -4.59 3.65 12.51
N LYS A 131 -5.25 3.10 13.52
CA LYS A 131 -5.22 3.67 14.86
C LYS A 131 -3.82 3.51 15.46
N LYS A 132 -3.40 4.45 16.27
CA LYS A 132 -2.14 4.36 17.02
C LYS A 132 -2.09 3.08 17.85
N GLY A 133 -1.03 2.31 17.67
CA GLY A 133 -0.85 0.98 18.28
C GLY A 133 -1.30 -0.19 17.41
N ASP A 134 -2.08 0.06 16.35
CA ASP A 134 -2.51 -0.95 15.36
C ASP A 134 -1.70 -0.84 14.06
N THR A 135 -0.55 -0.18 14.13
CA THR A 135 0.38 -0.04 13.01
C THR A 135 0.82 -1.42 12.50
N PRO A 136 0.85 -1.64 11.20
CA PRO A 136 1.28 -2.91 10.62
C PRO A 136 2.79 -3.10 10.80
N GLN A 137 3.19 -3.51 12.03
CA GLN A 137 4.61 -3.62 12.40
C GLN A 137 5.36 -4.59 11.49
N ASP A 138 4.71 -5.65 11.03
CA ASP A 138 5.32 -6.66 10.17
C ASP A 138 5.70 -6.09 8.80
N GLU A 139 4.86 -5.24 8.21
CA GLU A 139 5.17 -4.54 6.96
C GLU A 139 6.30 -3.52 7.14
N ILE A 140 6.36 -2.85 8.29
CA ILE A 140 7.45 -1.94 8.63
C ILE A 140 8.76 -2.70 8.84
N TYR A 141 8.75 -3.81 9.58
CA TYR A 141 9.93 -4.66 9.75
C TYR A 141 10.43 -5.21 8.42
N PHE A 142 9.53 -5.66 7.56
CA PHE A 142 9.87 -6.13 6.23
C PHE A 142 10.54 -5.05 5.38
N ARG A 143 9.95 -3.86 5.33
CA ARG A 143 10.50 -2.69 4.64
C ARG A 143 11.90 -2.37 5.14
N ASP A 144 12.05 -2.25 6.45
CA ASP A 144 13.30 -1.79 7.07
C ASP A 144 14.43 -2.83 6.90
N TYR A 145 14.09 -4.11 6.89
CA TYR A 145 15.05 -5.16 6.55
C TYR A 145 15.56 -5.01 5.12
N LEU A 146 14.66 -4.84 4.15
CA LEU A 146 15.03 -4.69 2.74
C LEU A 146 15.83 -3.42 2.47
N ARG A 147 15.61 -2.35 3.23
CA ARG A 147 16.41 -1.12 3.16
C ARG A 147 17.85 -1.34 3.61
N GLN A 148 18.08 -2.24 4.54
CA GLN A 148 19.38 -2.51 5.15
C GLN A 148 20.13 -3.68 4.49
N ASN A 149 19.45 -4.52 3.68
CA ASN A 149 20.01 -5.75 3.14
C ASN A 149 19.76 -5.83 1.63
N ALA A 150 20.79 -5.44 0.85
CA ALA A 150 20.71 -5.39 -0.61
C ALA A 150 20.43 -6.77 -1.23
N ASP A 151 21.06 -7.83 -0.73
CA ASP A 151 20.87 -9.19 -1.25
C ASP A 151 19.42 -9.65 -1.11
N ALA A 152 18.80 -9.43 0.05
CA ALA A 152 17.38 -9.76 0.28
C ALA A 152 16.45 -8.91 -0.56
N ARG A 153 16.78 -7.63 -0.78
CA ARG A 153 16.06 -6.75 -1.69
C ARG A 153 16.06 -7.29 -3.12
N ASP A 154 17.22 -7.70 -3.61
CA ASP A 154 17.42 -8.16 -4.98
C ASP A 154 16.81 -9.56 -5.18
N GLU A 155 16.89 -10.45 -4.17
CA GLU A 155 16.16 -11.72 -4.13
C GLU A 155 14.64 -11.48 -4.22
N TYR A 156 14.13 -10.52 -3.46
CA TYR A 156 12.70 -10.18 -3.50
C TYR A 156 12.26 -9.55 -4.83
N ALA A 157 13.12 -8.75 -5.47
CA ALA A 157 12.86 -8.23 -6.80
C ALA A 157 12.73 -9.36 -7.83
N THR A 158 13.69 -10.31 -7.83
CA THR A 158 13.69 -11.50 -8.69
C THR A 158 12.41 -12.33 -8.50
N LEU A 159 12.05 -12.61 -7.24
CA LEU A 159 10.81 -13.31 -6.91
C LEU A 159 9.59 -12.59 -7.49
N LYS A 160 9.50 -11.25 -7.33
CA LYS A 160 8.36 -10.48 -7.84
C LYS A 160 8.23 -10.53 -9.36
N TYR A 161 9.32 -10.49 -10.10
CA TYR A 161 9.29 -10.63 -11.56
C TYR A 161 8.74 -11.99 -11.98
N ALA A 162 9.27 -13.07 -11.40
CA ALA A 162 8.81 -14.44 -11.71
C ALA A 162 7.31 -14.63 -11.35
N LEU A 163 6.89 -14.11 -10.20
CA LEU A 163 5.49 -14.19 -9.80
C LEU A 163 4.57 -13.31 -10.64
N ALA A 164 5.02 -12.15 -11.12
CA ALA A 164 4.24 -11.30 -12.01
C ALA A 164 3.99 -11.96 -13.36
N GLU A 165 4.96 -12.70 -13.91
CA GLU A 165 4.78 -13.50 -15.10
C GLU A 165 3.76 -14.62 -14.88
N LYS A 166 3.92 -15.39 -13.79
CA LYS A 166 3.04 -16.53 -13.46
C LYS A 166 1.61 -16.12 -13.12
N TYR A 167 1.42 -15.00 -12.42
CA TYR A 167 0.14 -14.55 -11.87
C TYR A 167 -0.34 -13.22 -12.44
N GLN A 168 0.02 -12.88 -13.67
CA GLN A 168 -0.20 -11.57 -14.29
C GLN A 168 -1.63 -11.04 -14.07
N PHE A 169 -2.63 -11.90 -14.20
CA PHE A 169 -4.06 -11.55 -14.07
C PHE A 169 -4.69 -12.09 -12.77
N ASN A 170 -3.92 -12.73 -11.90
CA ASN A 170 -4.39 -13.28 -10.63
C ASN A 170 -3.73 -12.54 -9.45
N ARG A 171 -4.34 -11.43 -9.04
CA ARG A 171 -3.81 -10.55 -7.98
C ARG A 171 -3.71 -11.25 -6.62
N GLU A 172 -4.67 -12.10 -6.29
CA GLU A 172 -4.70 -12.88 -5.05
C GLU A 172 -3.58 -13.93 -5.05
N GLY A 173 -3.47 -14.73 -6.11
CA GLY A 173 -2.41 -15.72 -6.27
C GLY A 173 -1.01 -15.09 -6.19
N TYR A 174 -0.82 -13.92 -6.81
CA TYR A 174 0.42 -13.15 -6.69
C TYR A 174 0.71 -12.74 -5.23
N THR A 175 -0.31 -12.30 -4.51
CA THR A 175 -0.14 -11.86 -3.12
C THR A 175 0.19 -13.03 -2.21
N LEU A 176 -0.54 -14.12 -2.32
CA LEU A 176 -0.30 -15.34 -1.53
C LEU A 176 1.08 -15.96 -1.80
N ALA A 177 1.51 -15.99 -3.05
CA ALA A 177 2.80 -16.58 -3.42
C ALA A 177 4.03 -15.83 -2.86
N LYS A 178 3.88 -14.60 -2.39
CA LYS A 178 4.95 -13.85 -1.71
C LYS A 178 5.00 -14.08 -0.19
N THR A 179 3.95 -14.64 0.39
CA THR A 179 3.74 -14.66 1.85
C THR A 179 4.89 -15.34 2.58
N GLU A 180 5.37 -16.48 2.09
CA GLU A 180 6.48 -17.21 2.72
C GLU A 180 7.76 -16.36 2.79
N PHE A 181 8.13 -15.71 1.69
CA PHE A 181 9.30 -14.82 1.66
C PHE A 181 9.13 -13.64 2.63
N VAL A 182 7.95 -13.01 2.63
CA VAL A 182 7.66 -11.87 3.51
C VAL A 182 7.77 -12.28 4.97
N ILE A 183 7.17 -13.40 5.37
CA ILE A 183 7.26 -13.92 6.75
C ILE A 183 8.71 -14.18 7.15
N LYS A 184 9.47 -14.92 6.31
CA LYS A 184 10.89 -15.24 6.57
C LYS A 184 11.71 -13.97 6.86
N ILE A 185 11.57 -12.94 6.03
CA ILE A 185 12.32 -11.69 6.16
C ILE A 185 11.84 -10.86 7.36
N THR A 186 10.55 -10.81 7.61
CA THR A 186 9.98 -10.10 8.77
C THR A 186 10.50 -10.68 10.08
N GLU A 187 10.51 -12.00 10.20
CA GLU A 187 11.04 -12.69 11.39
C GLU A 187 12.56 -12.45 11.60
N GLN A 188 13.33 -12.33 10.51
CA GLN A 188 14.75 -11.96 10.63
C GLN A 188 14.92 -10.54 11.20
N GLN A 189 14.09 -9.59 10.81
CA GLN A 189 14.13 -8.22 11.35
C GLN A 189 13.68 -8.19 12.82
N LYS A 190 12.62 -8.91 13.18
CA LYS A 190 12.14 -9.00 14.57
C LYS A 190 13.25 -9.49 15.51
N LYS A 191 13.98 -10.53 15.11
CA LYS A 191 15.11 -11.06 15.89
C LYS A 191 16.25 -10.04 16.05
N LYS A 192 16.50 -9.18 15.06
CA LYS A 192 17.50 -8.11 15.15
C LYS A 192 17.06 -7.00 16.11
N VAL A 193 15.79 -6.62 16.09
CA VAL A 193 15.25 -5.53 16.90
C VAL A 193 14.95 -5.95 18.33
N HIS A 194 14.58 -7.24 18.54
CA HIS A 194 14.21 -7.80 19.83
C HIS A 194 15.01 -9.06 20.14
N PRO A 195 16.33 -8.97 20.34
CA PRO A 195 17.20 -10.14 20.53
C PRO A 195 16.88 -10.98 21.77
N ALA A 196 16.15 -10.43 22.73
CA ALA A 196 15.75 -11.14 23.97
C ALA A 196 14.57 -12.13 23.78
N ASN A 197 13.89 -12.10 22.62
CA ASN A 197 12.74 -12.96 22.30
C ASN A 197 13.06 -14.02 21.22
N ALA A 198 14.32 -14.31 20.95
CA ALA A 198 14.78 -15.24 19.92
C ALA A 198 15.24 -16.58 20.52
#